data_9fd046399817b20b5d59ef25c7b0917a
#
_entry.id   9fd046399817b20b5d59ef25c7b0917a
#
_cell.length_a   1.000
_cell.length_b   1.000
_cell.length_c   1.000
_cell.angle_alpha   90.00
_cell.angle_beta   90.00
_cell.angle_gamma   90.00
#
_symmetry.space_group_name_H-M   'P 1'
#
loop_
_entity.id
_entity.type
_entity.pdbx_description
1 polymer ?
#
loop_
_entity_poly.entity_id
_entity_poly.type
_entity_poly.pdbx_seq_one_letter_code
_entity_poly.pdbx_strand_id
1 'polypeptide(L)'
;MERTLILVKPDAFARGLTGEIVARFERKGLTIVAMRHMRVDENLAKQHYAEHDGKPFFGELVEFITSGPIVAMVLEGDEAIRAARQAIGATNPLEATTGSIRGDYAVAVGQNMVHGSDSPESGEREAKLFFPDA
;
A
#
# COMPACT_ATOMS: atom_id res chain seq x y z
N MET A 1 10.19 8.54 14.98
CA MET A 1 9.17 7.60 14.53
C MET A 1 9.21 7.44 13.03
N GLU A 2 8.94 6.24 12.56
CA GLU A 2 8.90 6.00 11.12
C GLU A 2 7.52 6.30 10.54
N ARG A 3 7.51 6.62 9.25
CA ARG A 3 6.28 6.76 8.47
C ARG A 3 6.28 5.77 7.32
N THR A 4 5.12 5.24 7.00
CA THR A 4 4.94 4.33 5.86
C THR A 4 3.74 4.78 5.05
N LEU A 5 3.86 4.68 3.73
CA LEU A 5 2.71 4.91 2.86
C LEU A 5 1.99 3.60 2.66
N ILE A 6 0.70 3.61 2.91
CA ILE A 6 -0.18 2.47 2.64
C ILE A 6 -1.13 2.87 1.52
N LEU A 7 -1.28 1.99 0.55
CA LEU A 7 -2.29 2.15 -0.49
C LEU A 7 -3.23 0.96 -0.44
N VAL A 8 -4.52 1.24 -0.24
CA VAL A 8 -5.56 0.24 -0.47
C VAL A 8 -5.82 0.26 -1.97
N LYS A 9 -5.34 -0.76 -2.65
CA LYS A 9 -5.33 -0.81 -4.11
C LYS A 9 -6.73 -0.99 -4.69
N PRO A 10 -6.91 -0.76 -6.01
CA PRO A 10 -8.24 -0.82 -6.62
C PRO A 10 -9.00 -2.12 -6.39
N ASP A 11 -8.32 -3.26 -6.36
CA ASP A 11 -8.97 -4.55 -6.12
C ASP A 11 -9.58 -4.64 -4.72
N ALA A 12 -8.85 -4.21 -3.70
CA ALA A 12 -9.35 -4.23 -2.33
C ALA A 12 -10.44 -3.20 -2.13
N PHE A 13 -10.27 -2.00 -2.71
CA PHE A 13 -11.28 -0.96 -2.60
C PHE A 13 -12.60 -1.41 -3.24
N ALA A 14 -12.53 -2.00 -4.44
CA ALA A 14 -13.70 -2.47 -5.16
C ALA A 14 -14.45 -3.59 -4.41
N ARG A 15 -13.72 -4.40 -3.64
CA ARG A 15 -14.31 -5.47 -2.84
C ARG A 15 -14.88 -4.98 -1.51
N GLY A 16 -14.77 -3.69 -1.19
CA GLY A 16 -15.27 -3.15 0.06
C GLY A 16 -14.44 -3.51 1.28
N LEU A 17 -13.15 -3.77 1.10
CA LEU A 17 -12.26 -4.21 2.18
C LEU A 17 -11.43 -3.10 2.81
N THR A 18 -11.63 -1.84 2.38
CA THR A 18 -10.88 -0.71 2.94
C THR A 18 -11.00 -0.63 4.46
N GLY A 19 -12.21 -0.72 4.99
CA GLY A 19 -12.43 -0.63 6.44
C GLY A 19 -11.74 -1.74 7.21
N GLU A 20 -11.74 -2.95 6.69
CA GLU A 20 -11.06 -4.08 7.33
C GLU A 20 -9.54 -3.87 7.34
N ILE A 21 -8.99 -3.37 6.23
CA ILE A 21 -7.55 -3.10 6.12
C ILE A 21 -7.15 -2.02 7.11
N VAL A 22 -7.89 -0.90 7.15
CA VAL A 22 -7.64 0.19 8.10
C VAL A 22 -7.69 -0.32 9.54
N ALA A 23 -8.71 -1.11 9.86
CA ALA A 23 -8.86 -1.65 11.21
C ALA A 23 -7.67 -2.50 11.64
N ARG A 24 -7.10 -3.28 10.73
CA ARG A 24 -5.94 -4.11 11.05
C ARG A 24 -4.71 -3.29 11.42
N PHE A 25 -4.47 -2.18 10.72
CA PHE A 25 -3.37 -1.30 11.06
C PHE A 25 -3.61 -0.57 12.38
N GLU A 26 -4.82 -0.08 12.61
CA GLU A 26 -5.14 0.60 13.86
C GLU A 26 -5.04 -0.33 15.07
N ARG A 27 -5.53 -1.57 14.94
CA ARG A 27 -5.43 -2.55 16.03
C ARG A 27 -3.99 -2.91 16.34
N LYS A 28 -3.11 -2.82 15.34
CA LYS A 28 -1.69 -3.09 15.54
C LYS A 28 -0.97 -1.95 16.26
N GLY A 29 -1.63 -0.81 16.41
CA GLY A 29 -1.10 0.33 17.14
C GLY A 29 -0.46 1.40 16.28
N LEU A 30 -0.67 1.35 14.96
CA LEU A 30 -0.16 2.37 14.05
C LEU A 30 -1.15 3.52 13.95
N THR A 31 -0.64 4.76 13.95
CA THR A 31 -1.47 5.96 13.93
C THR A 31 -1.62 6.48 12.50
N ILE A 32 -2.86 6.74 12.09
CA ILE A 32 -3.13 7.36 10.79
C ILE A 32 -2.88 8.86 10.93
N VAL A 33 -1.94 9.40 10.15
CA VAL A 33 -1.63 10.83 10.18
C VAL A 33 -2.08 11.55 8.91
N ALA A 34 -2.42 10.83 7.85
CA ALA A 34 -3.01 11.40 6.63
C ALA A 34 -3.79 10.29 5.93
N MET A 35 -4.88 10.66 5.26
CA MET A 35 -5.74 9.70 4.56
C MET A 35 -6.52 10.39 3.48
N ARG A 36 -6.64 9.76 2.31
CA ARG A 36 -7.36 10.33 1.17
C ARG A 36 -7.93 9.25 0.26
N HIS A 37 -9.19 9.38 -0.07
CA HIS A 37 -9.81 8.64 -1.17
C HIS A 37 -9.44 9.36 -2.47
N MET A 38 -8.88 8.65 -3.44
CA MET A 38 -8.38 9.29 -4.66
C MET A 38 -8.25 8.31 -5.81
N ARG A 39 -7.99 8.85 -6.99
CA ARG A 39 -7.52 8.07 -8.14
C ARG A 39 -6.09 8.45 -8.44
N VAL A 40 -5.28 7.44 -8.70
CA VAL A 40 -3.89 7.68 -9.10
C VAL A 40 -3.88 7.93 -10.61
N ASP A 41 -3.31 9.06 -11.05
CA ASP A 41 -3.13 9.30 -12.47
C ASP A 41 -1.84 8.62 -12.96
N GLU A 42 -1.68 8.56 -14.28
CA GLU A 42 -0.54 7.86 -14.88
C GLU A 42 0.80 8.45 -14.43
N ASN A 43 0.88 9.78 -14.34
CA ASN A 43 2.11 10.45 -13.93
C ASN A 43 2.50 10.09 -12.49
N LEU A 44 1.54 10.13 -11.57
CA LEU A 44 1.78 9.74 -10.18
C LEU A 44 2.17 8.26 -10.08
N ALA A 45 1.51 7.41 -10.84
CA ALA A 45 1.82 5.98 -10.86
C ALA A 45 3.26 5.73 -11.31
N LYS A 46 3.70 6.41 -12.36
CA LYS A 46 5.06 6.26 -12.86
C LYS A 46 6.10 6.76 -11.87
N GLN A 47 5.80 7.83 -11.15
CA GLN A 47 6.69 8.31 -10.10
C GLN A 47 6.76 7.33 -8.93
N HIS A 48 5.62 6.78 -8.54
CA HIS A 48 5.56 5.80 -7.44
C HIS A 48 6.35 4.53 -7.77
N TYR A 49 6.26 4.06 -9.01
CA TYR A 49 6.95 2.85 -9.46
C TYR A 49 8.25 3.15 -10.21
N ALA A 50 8.84 4.34 -10.02
CA ALA A 50 10.01 4.77 -10.80
C ALA A 50 11.19 3.78 -10.77
N GLU A 51 11.39 3.10 -9.64
CA GLU A 51 12.48 2.11 -9.52
C GLU A 51 12.25 0.86 -10.38
N HIS A 52 11.02 0.67 -10.87
CA HIS A 52 10.67 -0.45 -11.76
C HIS A 52 10.60 -0.05 -13.22
N ASP A 53 10.88 1.22 -13.55
CA ASP A 53 10.86 1.70 -14.93
C ASP A 53 11.88 0.89 -15.75
N GLY A 54 11.43 0.43 -16.91
CA GLY A 54 12.24 -0.43 -17.79
C GLY A 54 12.09 -1.91 -17.51
N LYS A 55 11.45 -2.31 -16.43
CA LYS A 55 11.18 -3.72 -16.15
C LYS A 55 9.93 -4.19 -16.90
N PRO A 56 9.85 -5.49 -17.29
CA PRO A 56 8.72 -5.98 -18.08
C PRO A 56 7.35 -5.75 -17.44
N PHE A 57 7.26 -5.76 -16.11
CA PHE A 57 5.99 -5.64 -15.41
C PHE A 57 5.60 -4.20 -15.09
N PHE A 58 6.42 -3.21 -15.44
CA PHE A 58 6.16 -1.80 -15.11
C PHE A 58 4.82 -1.32 -15.64
N GLY A 59 4.53 -1.62 -16.91
CA GLY A 59 3.26 -1.21 -17.54
C GLY A 59 2.04 -1.81 -16.83
N GLU A 60 2.13 -3.05 -16.41
CA GLU A 60 1.04 -3.71 -15.69
C GLU A 60 0.79 -3.09 -14.33
N LEU A 61 1.87 -2.71 -13.60
CA LEU A 61 1.74 -2.03 -12.32
C LEU A 61 1.03 -0.69 -12.49
N VAL A 62 1.44 0.10 -13.48
CA VAL A 62 0.83 1.40 -13.75
C VAL A 62 -0.63 1.24 -14.15
N GLU A 63 -0.94 0.31 -15.04
CA GLU A 63 -2.31 0.05 -15.48
C GLU A 63 -3.20 -0.36 -14.31
N PHE A 64 -2.71 -1.25 -13.44
CA PHE A 64 -3.50 -1.73 -12.32
C PHE A 64 -3.80 -0.63 -11.31
N ILE A 65 -2.79 0.12 -10.89
CA ILE A 65 -2.98 1.13 -9.85
C ILE A 65 -3.85 2.29 -10.31
N THR A 66 -3.91 2.55 -11.62
CA THR A 66 -4.75 3.59 -12.20
C THR A 66 -6.14 3.11 -12.59
N SER A 67 -6.43 1.82 -12.42
CA SER A 67 -7.67 1.20 -12.93
C SER A 67 -8.93 1.57 -12.14
N GLY A 68 -8.80 2.10 -10.94
CA GLY A 68 -9.95 2.46 -10.11
C GLY A 68 -9.54 3.27 -8.90
N PRO A 69 -10.51 3.68 -8.07
CA PRO A 69 -10.21 4.43 -6.85
C PRO A 69 -9.37 3.63 -5.87
N ILE A 70 -8.59 4.35 -5.09
CA ILE A 70 -7.79 3.81 -3.99
C ILE A 70 -8.02 4.63 -2.74
N VAL A 71 -7.54 4.11 -1.61
CA VAL A 71 -7.38 4.92 -0.40
C VAL A 71 -5.90 4.95 -0.07
N ALA A 72 -5.33 6.14 -0.02
CA ALA A 72 -3.94 6.34 0.38
C ALA A 72 -3.91 6.83 1.82
N MET A 73 -2.96 6.33 2.60
CA MET A 73 -2.79 6.80 3.97
C MET A 73 -1.33 6.76 4.38
N VAL A 74 -0.96 7.65 5.29
CA VAL A 74 0.34 7.63 5.94
C VAL A 74 0.13 7.16 7.36
N LEU A 75 0.84 6.12 7.75
CA LEU A 75 0.84 5.60 9.12
C LEU A 75 2.16 5.95 9.78
N GLU A 76 2.10 6.22 11.09
CA GLU A 76 3.25 6.60 11.87
C GLU A 76 3.34 5.75 13.12
N GLY A 77 4.55 5.38 13.51
CA GLY A 77 4.78 4.61 14.74
C GLY A 77 6.21 4.12 14.81
N ASP A 78 6.56 3.56 15.95
CA ASP A 78 7.86 2.91 16.12
C ASP A 78 7.89 1.68 15.23
N GLU A 79 8.95 1.57 14.40
CA GLU A 79 9.11 0.49 13.45
C GLU A 79 7.87 0.30 12.54
N ALA A 80 7.26 1.42 12.12
CA ALA A 80 6.03 1.38 11.33
C ALA A 80 6.19 0.57 10.04
N ILE A 81 7.36 0.62 9.41
CA ILE A 81 7.63 -0.14 8.18
C ILE A 81 7.48 -1.64 8.44
N ARG A 82 8.19 -2.17 9.44
CA ARG A 82 8.13 -3.61 9.75
C ARG A 82 6.75 -4.02 10.25
N ALA A 83 6.15 -3.20 11.11
CA ALA A 83 4.84 -3.51 11.67
C ALA A 83 3.77 -3.56 10.59
N ALA A 84 3.77 -2.58 9.68
CA ALA A 84 2.80 -2.58 8.59
C ALA A 84 3.02 -3.76 7.63
N ARG A 85 4.27 -4.04 7.28
CA ARG A 85 4.56 -5.16 6.38
C ARG A 85 4.21 -6.51 6.99
N GLN A 86 4.36 -6.66 8.31
CA GLN A 86 3.92 -7.88 8.99
C GLN A 86 2.40 -8.04 8.89
N ALA A 87 1.65 -6.96 9.06
CA ALA A 87 0.19 -7.01 8.93
C ALA A 87 -0.24 -7.31 7.49
N ILE A 88 0.51 -6.79 6.50
CA ILE A 88 0.21 -6.98 5.08
C ILE A 88 0.48 -8.43 4.64
N GLY A 89 1.62 -8.98 5.04
CA GLY A 89 2.05 -10.32 4.64
C GLY A 89 2.98 -10.32 3.44
N ALA A 90 3.46 -11.50 3.09
CA ALA A 90 4.40 -11.70 1.99
C ALA A 90 3.83 -11.17 0.66
N THR A 91 4.72 -10.72 -0.23
CA THR A 91 4.33 -10.16 -1.53
C THR A 91 3.48 -11.14 -2.35
N ASN A 92 3.86 -12.41 -2.35
CA ASN A 92 3.03 -13.45 -2.95
C ASN A 92 1.96 -13.88 -1.94
N PRO A 93 0.67 -13.63 -2.20
CA PRO A 93 -0.38 -13.97 -1.24
C PRO A 93 -0.41 -15.44 -0.81
N LEU A 94 -0.03 -16.36 -1.69
CA LEU A 94 -0.04 -17.78 -1.38
C LEU A 94 1.08 -18.16 -0.40
N GLU A 95 2.09 -17.30 -0.23
CA GLU A 95 3.15 -17.48 0.75
C GLU A 95 2.91 -16.64 2.01
N ALA A 96 1.89 -15.81 2.00
CA ALA A 96 1.55 -14.96 3.14
C ALA A 96 0.85 -15.80 4.21
N THR A 97 1.22 -15.55 5.46
CA THR A 97 0.64 -16.26 6.60
C THR A 97 -0.83 -15.89 6.77
N THR A 98 -1.66 -16.87 7.07
CA THR A 98 -3.04 -16.64 7.47
C THR A 98 -3.04 -15.72 8.70
N GLY A 99 -3.91 -14.73 8.71
CA GLY A 99 -3.91 -13.66 9.70
C GLY A 99 -3.34 -12.36 9.15
N SER A 100 -2.49 -12.41 8.11
CA SER A 100 -2.08 -11.23 7.38
C SER A 100 -3.16 -10.84 6.37
N ILE A 101 -3.14 -9.59 5.92
CA ILE A 101 -4.14 -9.10 4.95
C ILE A 101 -4.11 -9.94 3.67
N ARG A 102 -2.92 -10.11 3.09
CA ARG A 102 -2.77 -10.90 1.86
C ARG A 102 -3.09 -12.37 2.07
N GLY A 103 -2.68 -12.92 3.21
CA GLY A 103 -2.96 -14.32 3.51
C GLY A 103 -4.44 -14.61 3.66
N ASP A 104 -5.20 -13.65 4.16
CA ASP A 104 -6.65 -13.84 4.38
C ASP A 104 -7.49 -13.53 3.15
N TYR A 105 -7.08 -12.58 2.30
CA TYR A 105 -7.98 -12.03 1.29
C TYR A 105 -7.47 -12.09 -0.13
N ALA A 106 -6.19 -12.34 -0.36
CA ALA A 106 -5.61 -12.30 -1.71
C ALA A 106 -5.14 -13.67 -2.16
N VAL A 107 -5.05 -13.85 -3.47
CA VAL A 107 -4.61 -15.10 -4.10
C VAL A 107 -3.48 -14.85 -5.09
N ALA A 108 -3.52 -13.74 -5.82
CA ALA A 108 -2.60 -13.47 -6.94
C ALA A 108 -1.64 -12.32 -6.62
N VAL A 109 -0.40 -12.46 -7.08
CA VAL A 109 0.63 -11.41 -6.90
C VAL A 109 0.20 -10.09 -7.56
N GLY A 110 -0.39 -10.17 -8.75
CA GLY A 110 -0.82 -8.98 -9.49
C GLY A 110 -1.98 -8.23 -8.86
N GLN A 111 -2.73 -8.87 -7.98
CA GLN A 111 -3.85 -8.28 -7.26
C GLN A 111 -3.71 -8.61 -5.79
N ASN A 112 -2.68 -8.04 -5.16
CA ASN A 112 -2.35 -8.34 -3.77
C ASN A 112 -2.82 -7.27 -2.78
N MET A 113 -3.78 -6.46 -3.18
CA MET A 113 -4.68 -5.66 -2.35
C MET A 113 -4.11 -4.42 -1.69
N VAL A 114 -2.88 -4.45 -1.22
CA VAL A 114 -2.36 -3.36 -0.41
C VAL A 114 -0.87 -3.16 -0.67
N HIS A 115 -0.44 -1.89 -0.62
CA HIS A 115 0.97 -1.51 -0.69
C HIS A 115 1.40 -0.98 0.66
N GLY A 116 2.61 -1.32 1.08
CA GLY A 116 3.29 -0.70 2.21
C GLY A 116 4.72 -0.41 1.83
N SER A 117 5.25 0.73 2.30
CA SER A 117 6.64 1.09 2.01
C SER A 117 7.60 0.01 2.53
N ASP A 118 8.73 -0.18 1.85
CA ASP A 118 9.67 -1.27 2.17
C ASP A 118 10.87 -0.83 3.02
N SER A 119 11.03 0.47 3.23
CA SER A 119 12.11 1.01 4.06
C SER A 119 11.71 2.37 4.61
N PRO A 120 12.40 2.86 5.67
CA PRO A 120 12.14 4.22 6.17
C PRO A 120 12.35 5.29 5.10
N GLU A 121 13.36 5.14 4.23
CA GLU A 121 13.64 6.07 3.14
C GLU A 121 12.49 6.07 2.12
N SER A 122 12.03 4.90 1.74
CA SER A 122 10.88 4.77 0.84
C SER A 122 9.63 5.34 1.47
N GLY A 123 9.44 5.12 2.77
CA GLY A 123 8.29 5.66 3.50
C GLY A 123 8.23 7.17 3.42
N GLU A 124 9.35 7.86 3.67
CA GLU A 124 9.40 9.31 3.59
C GLU A 124 9.18 9.82 2.17
N ARG A 125 9.82 9.19 1.18
CA ARG A 125 9.69 9.58 -0.22
C ARG A 125 8.25 9.41 -0.71
N GLU A 126 7.67 8.25 -0.43
CA GLU A 126 6.31 7.93 -0.89
C GLU A 126 5.26 8.77 -0.18
N ALA A 127 5.44 9.02 1.12
CA ALA A 127 4.51 9.88 1.86
C ALA A 127 4.49 11.28 1.28
N LYS A 128 5.65 11.85 0.94
CA LYS A 128 5.73 13.17 0.33
C LYS A 128 5.14 13.20 -1.07
N LEU A 129 5.31 12.12 -1.82
CA LEU A 129 4.77 12.03 -3.17
C LEU A 129 3.24 12.08 -3.17
N PHE A 130 2.59 11.35 -2.26
CA PHE A 130 1.12 11.28 -2.18
C PHE A 130 0.52 12.38 -1.31
N PHE A 131 1.26 12.87 -0.33
CA PHE A 131 0.80 13.89 0.62
C PHE A 131 1.87 14.96 0.79
N PRO A 132 2.09 15.81 -0.24
CA PRO A 132 3.17 16.81 -0.18
C PRO A 132 3.02 17.80 0.95
N ASP A 133 1.80 18.00 1.45
CA ASP A 133 1.52 18.94 2.53
C ASP A 133 1.46 18.31 3.93
N ALA A 134 1.73 17.02 4.03
CA ALA A 134 1.64 16.29 5.31
C ALA A 134 3.00 16.22 6.02
#